data_03db6e4c8ea01580e8d9dfb41aefa07d
#
_entry.id   03db6e4c8ea01580e8d9dfb41aefa07d
#
_cell.length_a   1.000
_cell.length_b   1.000
_cell.length_c   1.000
_cell.angle_alpha   90.00
_cell.angle_beta   90.00
_cell.angle_gamma   90.00
#
_symmetry.space_group_name_H-M   'P 1'
#
loop_
_entity.id
_entity.type
_entity.pdbx_description
1 polymer ?
#
loop_
_entity_poly.entity_id
_entity_poly.type
_entity_poly.pdbx_seq_one_letter_code
_entity_poly.pdbx_strand_id
1 'polypeptide(L)'
;MQTVSSYGVEIRKQNIPIRQTLEIYRQAVSYLTEIYEQVWAELKMIPEAKKRFNAAEHLIHTTKKNHAHFDFDIRFPKMPSYLRRAAIQHALGSVSSYESRMEQWEAAGELSGKPNFICENHAMPVFYRDVMYREGTEGKDEAYLKLYDGHDWRWFRVCLSHTDMEYLRRNWYGKKASAPTLEKRHHKYFLRFSYTEEVALTQTPVREQIICSVDLGINTDAVCTIMRADGTVLGRKFIDFPSEKDRMYRTLGRIRRFQREHGSAQAGERWAYTRRLNIELSRKIAGAVAEYAWENHADVIVFEYLEMNGKISGSKRQKLQLWRKRDIQKRCEHQAHRKGMRISRICAWNTSRLAYDGSGIVLRDWRNHSLCAFQTGKRYNCDLSASYNIGARYFIRELLKPLPATERSLLEAKVPAVKRRTSCVYADLRELSSEMGLLMAA
;
A
#
# COMPACT_ATOMS: atom_id res chain seq x y z
N MET A 1 2.65 6.40 16.16
CA MET A 1 3.33 6.22 14.85
C MET A 1 2.91 7.32 13.90
N GLN A 2 3.74 7.63 12.90
CA GLN A 2 3.33 8.59 11.87
C GLN A 2 2.66 7.87 10.71
N THR A 3 1.52 8.39 10.26
CA THR A 3 0.83 7.97 9.04
C THR A 3 0.82 9.13 8.05
N VAL A 4 1.02 8.82 6.77
CA VAL A 4 1.00 9.82 5.70
C VAL A 4 -0.14 9.51 4.74
N SER A 5 -1.05 10.46 4.60
CA SER A 5 -2.12 10.40 3.60
C SER A 5 -1.88 11.44 2.53
N SER A 6 -2.18 11.13 1.27
CA SER A 6 -2.03 12.11 0.19
C SER A 6 -3.27 12.16 -0.69
N TYR A 7 -3.59 13.37 -1.13
CA TYR A 7 -4.70 13.62 -2.05
C TYR A 7 -4.26 14.53 -3.21
N GLY A 8 -4.67 14.17 -4.43
CA GLY A 8 -4.35 14.94 -5.62
C GLY A 8 -5.54 15.79 -6.04
N VAL A 9 -5.37 17.11 -6.03
CA VAL A 9 -6.35 18.09 -6.49
C VAL A 9 -6.12 18.38 -7.97
N GLU A 10 -7.13 18.21 -8.81
CA GLU A 10 -7.04 18.46 -10.25
C GLU A 10 -6.87 19.94 -10.52
N ILE A 11 -5.86 20.31 -11.32
CA ILE A 11 -5.74 21.64 -11.92
C ILE A 11 -6.66 21.67 -13.12
N ARG A 12 -7.62 22.59 -13.14
CA ARG A 12 -8.53 22.76 -14.27
C ARG A 12 -7.76 23.18 -15.52
N LYS A 13 -8.21 22.71 -16.68
CA LYS A 13 -7.56 23.00 -17.96
C LYS A 13 -7.50 24.53 -18.19
N GLN A 14 -6.27 25.04 -18.33
CA GLN A 14 -5.97 26.45 -18.54
C GLN A 14 -4.76 26.57 -19.48
N ASN A 15 -4.63 27.71 -20.14
CA ASN A 15 -3.46 28.00 -20.96
C ASN A 15 -2.31 28.52 -20.08
N ILE A 16 -1.65 27.61 -19.37
CA ILE A 16 -0.52 27.90 -18.47
C ILE A 16 0.64 26.94 -18.74
N PRO A 17 1.90 27.34 -18.53
CA PRO A 17 3.09 26.60 -18.96
C PRO A 17 3.47 25.43 -18.02
N ILE A 18 2.49 24.63 -17.59
CA ILE A 18 2.76 23.44 -16.72
C ILE A 18 3.63 22.43 -17.45
N ARG A 19 3.39 22.25 -18.75
CA ARG A 19 4.13 21.28 -19.54
C ARG A 19 5.60 21.64 -19.62
N GLN A 20 5.93 22.89 -19.93
CA GLN A 20 7.30 23.40 -20.00
C GLN A 20 8.03 23.23 -18.66
N THR A 21 7.34 23.53 -17.55
CA THR A 21 7.87 23.35 -16.20
C THR A 21 8.22 21.90 -15.90
N LEU A 22 7.37 20.94 -16.29
CA LEU A 22 7.65 19.51 -16.12
C LEU A 22 8.80 19.03 -17.00
N GLU A 23 8.87 19.51 -18.23
CA GLU A 23 9.90 19.13 -19.18
C GLU A 23 11.29 19.61 -18.71
N ILE A 24 11.43 20.90 -18.33
CA ILE A 24 12.71 21.43 -17.82
C ILE A 24 13.13 20.75 -16.50
N TYR A 25 12.19 20.47 -15.61
CA TYR A 25 12.49 19.74 -14.37
C TYR A 25 13.01 18.32 -14.64
N ARG A 26 12.39 17.59 -15.56
CA ARG A 26 12.79 16.24 -15.95
C ARG A 26 14.14 16.21 -16.64
N GLN A 27 14.40 17.18 -17.52
CA GLN A 27 15.72 17.36 -18.12
C GLN A 27 16.80 17.62 -17.06
N ALA A 28 16.49 18.45 -16.06
CA ALA A 28 17.40 18.69 -14.96
C ALA A 28 17.66 17.43 -14.12
N VAL A 29 16.62 16.65 -13.82
CA VAL A 29 16.78 15.38 -13.08
C VAL A 29 17.58 14.37 -13.89
N SER A 30 17.33 14.23 -15.20
CA SER A 30 18.08 13.34 -16.09
C SER A 30 19.57 13.69 -16.08
N TYR A 31 19.87 14.95 -16.33
CA TYR A 31 21.25 15.46 -16.33
C TYR A 31 21.97 15.25 -14.99
N LEU A 32 21.30 15.51 -13.88
CA LEU A 32 21.84 15.25 -12.55
C LEU A 32 22.04 13.75 -12.27
N THR A 33 21.16 12.90 -12.77
CA THR A 33 21.28 11.45 -12.62
C THR A 33 22.52 10.93 -13.34
N GLU A 34 22.79 11.41 -14.55
CA GLU A 34 24.00 11.07 -15.33
C GLU A 34 25.28 11.52 -14.59
N ILE A 35 25.30 12.74 -14.04
CA ILE A 35 26.43 13.24 -13.24
C ILE A 35 26.64 12.36 -12.00
N TYR A 36 25.58 12.13 -11.22
CA TYR A 36 25.72 11.44 -9.95
C TYR A 36 26.01 9.95 -10.11
N GLU A 37 25.62 9.34 -11.23
CA GLU A 37 26.07 7.99 -11.58
C GLU A 37 27.60 7.94 -11.73
N GLN A 38 28.19 8.90 -12.46
CA GLN A 38 29.65 8.97 -12.68
C GLN A 38 30.43 9.13 -11.38
N VAL A 39 29.93 9.93 -10.44
CA VAL A 39 30.61 10.25 -9.18
C VAL A 39 30.04 9.48 -7.97
N TRP A 40 29.20 8.47 -8.22
CA TRP A 40 28.52 7.78 -7.13
C TRP A 40 29.44 7.09 -6.13
N ALA A 41 30.55 6.53 -6.60
CA ALA A 41 31.52 5.89 -5.73
C ALA A 41 32.03 6.83 -4.62
N GLU A 42 32.26 8.11 -4.95
CA GLU A 42 32.70 9.14 -4.00
C GLU A 42 31.53 9.58 -3.08
N LEU A 43 30.35 9.83 -3.66
CA LEU A 43 29.17 10.25 -2.91
C LEU A 43 28.69 9.16 -1.92
N LYS A 44 28.78 7.90 -2.28
CA LYS A 44 28.40 6.76 -1.45
C LYS A 44 29.25 6.67 -0.17
N MET A 45 30.50 7.08 -0.23
CA MET A 45 31.42 7.09 0.93
C MET A 45 31.03 8.10 2.02
N ILE A 46 30.15 9.06 1.72
CA ILE A 46 29.64 10.04 2.69
C ILE A 46 28.42 9.42 3.40
N PRO A 47 28.52 8.99 4.66
CA PRO A 47 27.45 8.25 5.33
C PRO A 47 26.25 9.14 5.68
N GLU A 48 26.49 10.40 6.02
CA GLU A 48 25.45 11.35 6.42
C GLU A 48 24.72 11.91 5.19
N ALA A 49 23.42 11.65 5.08
CA ALA A 49 22.59 12.06 3.94
C ALA A 49 22.66 13.57 3.65
N LYS A 50 22.69 14.41 4.69
CA LYS A 50 22.78 15.87 4.56
C LYS A 50 24.14 16.31 3.98
N LYS A 51 25.24 15.71 4.42
CA LYS A 51 26.58 16.00 3.90
C LYS A 51 26.72 15.52 2.45
N ARG A 52 26.18 14.32 2.14
CA ARG A 52 26.13 13.80 0.77
C ARG A 52 25.36 14.72 -0.17
N PHE A 53 24.19 15.21 0.27
CA PHE A 53 23.39 16.18 -0.48
C PHE A 53 24.18 17.48 -0.74
N ASN A 54 24.84 18.03 0.28
CA ASN A 54 25.63 19.25 0.13
C ASN A 54 26.84 19.04 -0.80
N ALA A 55 27.52 17.91 -0.73
CA ALA A 55 28.58 17.55 -1.66
C ALA A 55 28.07 17.50 -3.10
N ALA A 56 26.91 16.82 -3.32
CA ALA A 56 26.25 16.76 -4.62
C ALA A 56 25.85 18.16 -5.15
N GLU A 57 25.35 19.05 -4.28
CA GLU A 57 25.00 20.43 -4.66
C GLU A 57 26.25 21.24 -5.02
N HIS A 58 27.40 21.06 -4.33
CA HIS A 58 28.65 21.74 -4.61
C HIS A 58 29.22 21.37 -6.00
N LEU A 59 29.03 20.14 -6.45
CA LEU A 59 29.48 19.71 -7.79
C LEU A 59 28.81 20.47 -8.94
N ILE A 60 27.61 20.99 -8.75
CA ILE A 60 26.75 21.50 -9.83
C ILE A 60 26.36 22.96 -9.68
N HIS A 61 26.58 23.56 -8.52
CA HIS A 61 26.15 24.95 -8.25
C HIS A 61 27.33 25.85 -7.89
N THR A 62 27.50 26.88 -8.71
CA THR A 62 28.54 27.91 -8.52
C THR A 62 28.05 28.97 -7.52
N THR A 63 28.87 29.29 -6.55
CA THR A 63 28.68 30.35 -5.56
C THR A 63 29.95 31.21 -5.47
N LYS A 64 29.94 32.30 -4.70
CA LYS A 64 31.13 33.11 -4.45
C LYS A 64 32.32 32.31 -3.82
N LYS A 65 32.01 31.19 -3.17
CA LYS A 65 32.97 30.34 -2.45
C LYS A 65 33.15 28.95 -3.07
N ASN A 66 32.44 28.63 -4.11
CA ASN A 66 32.45 27.32 -4.74
C ASN A 66 32.33 27.45 -6.26
N HIS A 67 33.26 26.85 -6.98
CA HIS A 67 33.16 26.68 -8.43
C HIS A 67 32.61 25.29 -8.71
N ALA A 68 31.53 25.23 -9.46
CA ALA A 68 30.92 23.97 -9.87
C ALA A 68 31.85 23.22 -10.84
N HIS A 69 31.89 21.90 -10.72
CA HIS A 69 32.58 21.02 -11.65
C HIS A 69 31.79 20.78 -12.95
N PHE A 70 30.46 20.93 -12.87
CA PHE A 70 29.55 20.69 -13.98
C PHE A 70 28.73 21.95 -14.30
N ASP A 71 28.33 22.08 -15.53
CA ASP A 71 27.67 23.27 -16.11
C ASP A 71 26.17 23.39 -15.89
N PHE A 72 25.66 22.82 -14.78
CA PHE A 72 24.22 22.81 -14.47
C PHE A 72 23.59 24.21 -14.48
N ASP A 73 24.21 25.19 -13.86
CA ASP A 73 23.69 26.55 -13.76
C ASP A 73 23.67 27.27 -15.14
N ILE A 74 24.54 26.86 -16.07
CA ILE A 74 24.57 27.35 -17.46
C ILE A 74 23.43 26.70 -18.24
N ARG A 75 23.22 25.39 -18.05
CA ARG A 75 22.22 24.61 -18.79
C ARG A 75 20.79 24.88 -18.32
N PHE A 76 20.61 25.16 -17.03
CA PHE A 76 19.33 25.46 -16.40
C PHE A 76 19.33 26.84 -15.72
N PRO A 77 19.46 27.93 -16.50
CA PRO A 77 19.63 29.27 -15.94
C PRO A 77 18.39 29.69 -15.13
N LYS A 78 18.65 30.41 -14.02
CA LYS A 78 17.61 30.94 -13.14
C LYS A 78 16.68 29.89 -12.51
N MET A 79 17.03 28.59 -12.52
CA MET A 79 16.23 27.58 -11.86
C MET A 79 16.08 27.92 -10.37
N PRO A 80 14.84 27.97 -9.82
CA PRO A 80 14.62 28.27 -8.41
C PRO A 80 15.39 27.29 -7.51
N SER A 81 16.06 27.82 -6.50
CA SER A 81 16.97 27.03 -5.63
C SER A 81 16.31 25.80 -5.02
N TYR A 82 15.07 25.92 -4.54
CA TYR A 82 14.34 24.78 -3.98
C TYR A 82 13.96 23.73 -5.05
N LEU A 83 13.69 24.17 -6.29
CA LEU A 83 13.41 23.23 -7.39
C LEU A 83 14.69 22.48 -7.79
N ARG A 84 15.85 23.19 -7.87
CA ARG A 84 17.16 22.57 -8.06
C ARG A 84 17.44 21.53 -6.97
N ARG A 85 17.23 21.91 -5.70
CA ARG A 85 17.43 21.01 -4.56
C ARG A 85 16.51 19.78 -4.61
N ALA A 86 15.27 19.95 -5.03
CA ALA A 86 14.34 18.84 -5.26
C ALA A 86 14.84 17.92 -6.39
N ALA A 87 15.39 18.48 -7.47
CA ALA A 87 15.97 17.70 -8.57
C ALA A 87 17.22 16.90 -8.13
N ILE A 88 18.11 17.53 -7.34
CA ILE A 88 19.28 16.86 -6.74
C ILE A 88 18.83 15.66 -5.88
N GLN A 89 17.86 15.87 -5.00
CA GLN A 89 17.37 14.82 -4.11
C GLN A 89 16.74 13.67 -4.91
N HIS A 90 16.02 13.99 -5.97
CA HIS A 90 15.40 13.00 -6.86
C HIS A 90 16.46 12.18 -7.58
N ALA A 91 17.48 12.83 -8.17
CA ALA A 91 18.57 12.17 -8.89
C ALA A 91 19.40 11.28 -7.96
N LEU A 92 19.80 11.76 -6.77
CA LEU A 92 20.50 10.96 -5.76
C LEU A 92 19.69 9.73 -5.33
N GLY A 93 18.36 9.88 -5.14
CA GLY A 93 17.47 8.77 -4.82
C GLY A 93 17.40 7.74 -5.93
N SER A 94 17.37 8.18 -7.19
CA SER A 94 17.33 7.31 -8.38
C SER A 94 18.61 6.49 -8.50
N VAL A 95 19.79 7.12 -8.37
CA VAL A 95 21.10 6.45 -8.43
C VAL A 95 21.24 5.47 -7.27
N SER A 96 20.96 5.88 -6.04
CA SER A 96 21.03 5.00 -4.86
C SER A 96 20.12 3.76 -5.01
N SER A 97 18.90 3.95 -5.53
CA SER A 97 17.97 2.85 -5.77
C SER A 97 18.45 1.90 -6.88
N TYR A 98 19.06 2.44 -7.92
CA TYR A 98 19.63 1.65 -9.01
C TYR A 98 20.78 0.78 -8.50
N GLU A 99 21.74 1.37 -7.80
CA GLU A 99 22.88 0.68 -7.21
C GLU A 99 22.44 -0.45 -6.26
N SER A 100 21.49 -0.18 -5.36
CA SER A 100 20.96 -1.21 -4.46
C SER A 100 20.31 -2.39 -5.21
N ARG A 101 19.66 -2.12 -6.35
CA ARG A 101 19.11 -3.18 -7.20
C ARG A 101 20.18 -3.94 -7.96
N MET A 102 21.25 -3.27 -8.37
CA MET A 102 22.41 -3.92 -8.98
C MET A 102 23.08 -4.86 -8.00
N GLU A 103 23.40 -4.39 -6.79
CA GLU A 103 23.99 -5.21 -5.73
C GLU A 103 23.14 -6.46 -5.41
N GLN A 104 21.80 -6.30 -5.35
CA GLN A 104 20.88 -7.42 -5.12
C GLN A 104 20.85 -8.40 -6.30
N TRP A 105 20.92 -7.91 -7.53
CA TRP A 105 20.94 -8.72 -8.74
C TRP A 105 22.23 -9.55 -8.84
N GLU A 106 23.36 -8.95 -8.58
CA GLU A 106 24.68 -9.61 -8.52
C GLU A 106 24.72 -10.66 -7.39
N ALA A 107 24.26 -10.30 -6.18
CA ALA A 107 24.17 -11.22 -5.05
C ALA A 107 23.23 -12.42 -5.31
N ALA A 108 22.22 -12.23 -6.16
CA ALA A 108 21.32 -13.31 -6.59
C ALA A 108 21.88 -14.17 -7.74
N GLY A 109 23.14 -13.96 -8.15
CA GLY A 109 23.77 -14.73 -9.23
C GLY A 109 23.22 -14.42 -10.62
N GLU A 110 22.72 -13.20 -10.84
CA GLU A 110 22.26 -12.70 -12.16
C GLU A 110 21.13 -13.50 -12.80
N LEU A 111 20.34 -14.19 -11.98
CA LEU A 111 19.28 -15.10 -12.45
C LEU A 111 18.08 -14.41 -13.11
N SER A 112 18.00 -13.08 -13.04
CA SER A 112 16.94 -12.26 -13.66
C SER A 112 17.52 -11.26 -14.66
N GLY A 113 16.67 -10.55 -15.41
CA GLY A 113 17.12 -9.47 -16.28
C GLY A 113 17.84 -8.37 -15.48
N LYS A 114 18.94 -7.83 -16.06
CA LYS A 114 19.70 -6.73 -15.44
C LYS A 114 18.78 -5.56 -15.10
N PRO A 115 18.92 -4.95 -13.89
CA PRO A 115 18.15 -3.76 -13.54
C PRO A 115 18.40 -2.61 -14.50
N ASN A 116 17.35 -1.88 -14.84
CA ASN A 116 17.44 -0.65 -15.62
C ASN A 116 17.23 0.56 -14.72
N PHE A 117 17.79 1.70 -15.09
CA PHE A 117 17.40 2.97 -14.48
C PHE A 117 15.89 3.17 -14.63
N ILE A 118 15.23 3.62 -13.55
CA ILE A 118 13.84 4.06 -13.64
C ILE A 118 13.85 5.41 -14.35
N CYS A 119 13.16 5.47 -15.48
CA CYS A 119 13.16 6.64 -16.34
C CYS A 119 12.68 7.90 -15.61
N GLU A 120 13.39 8.99 -15.76
CA GLU A 120 13.13 10.33 -15.22
C GLU A 120 11.81 10.93 -15.72
N ASN A 121 11.19 10.34 -16.75
CA ASN A 121 9.87 10.73 -17.26
C ASN A 121 8.76 10.71 -16.20
N HIS A 122 9.02 10.06 -15.05
CA HIS A 122 8.12 10.07 -13.90
C HIS A 122 8.52 11.07 -12.80
N ALA A 123 9.64 11.78 -12.97
CA ALA A 123 10.06 12.81 -12.02
C ALA A 123 9.01 13.93 -11.91
N MET A 124 8.65 14.28 -10.68
CA MET A 124 7.60 15.23 -10.37
C MET A 124 8.13 16.31 -9.44
N PRO A 125 8.04 17.62 -9.84
CA PRO A 125 8.55 18.70 -9.03
C PRO A 125 7.73 18.91 -7.77
N VAL A 126 8.43 19.13 -6.64
CA VAL A 126 7.84 19.60 -5.38
C VAL A 126 7.80 21.12 -5.40
N PHE A 127 6.62 21.68 -5.16
CA PHE A 127 6.41 23.12 -5.13
C PHE A 127 6.44 23.65 -3.71
N TYR A 128 7.61 24.11 -3.25
CA TYR A 128 7.78 24.63 -1.90
C TYR A 128 6.91 25.85 -1.65
N ARG A 129 6.28 25.90 -0.46
CA ARG A 129 5.40 27.00 -0.04
C ARG A 129 6.16 28.30 -0.05
N ASP A 130 5.47 29.37 -0.43
CA ASP A 130 5.93 30.77 -0.55
C ASP A 130 7.03 31.01 -1.59
N VAL A 131 7.68 29.99 -2.09
CA VAL A 131 8.75 30.06 -3.11
C VAL A 131 8.26 29.63 -4.50
N MET A 132 7.50 28.53 -4.56
CA MET A 132 6.99 27.93 -5.80
C MET A 132 5.47 27.76 -5.78
N TYR A 133 4.86 27.70 -4.61
CA TYR A 133 3.44 27.54 -4.39
C TYR A 133 2.96 28.57 -3.36
N ARG A 134 1.84 29.21 -3.65
CA ARG A 134 1.09 30.04 -2.71
C ARG A 134 -0.37 29.64 -2.75
N GLU A 135 -1.00 29.65 -1.58
CA GLU A 135 -2.44 29.48 -1.49
C GLU A 135 -3.15 30.65 -2.15
N GLY A 136 -4.31 30.39 -2.76
CA GLY A 136 -5.16 31.42 -3.31
C GLY A 136 -5.90 32.19 -2.24
N THR A 137 -6.79 33.09 -2.68
CA THR A 137 -7.65 33.85 -1.79
C THR A 137 -8.55 32.89 -0.98
N GLU A 138 -8.72 33.15 0.30
CA GLU A 138 -9.57 32.35 1.18
C GLU A 138 -10.99 32.21 0.58
N GLY A 139 -11.49 30.98 0.59
CA GLY A 139 -12.80 30.63 0.00
C GLY A 139 -12.82 30.43 -1.52
N LYS A 140 -11.72 30.70 -2.23
CA LYS A 140 -11.60 30.43 -3.68
C LYS A 140 -10.85 29.14 -3.95
N ASP A 141 -11.25 28.42 -4.99
CA ASP A 141 -10.59 27.19 -5.44
C ASP A 141 -9.47 27.54 -6.43
N GLU A 142 -8.45 28.21 -5.93
CA GLU A 142 -7.31 28.69 -6.70
C GLU A 142 -6.00 28.60 -5.92
N ALA A 143 -4.90 28.60 -6.63
CA ALA A 143 -3.55 28.68 -6.09
C ALA A 143 -2.65 29.45 -7.05
N TYR A 144 -1.46 29.84 -6.59
CA TYR A 144 -0.43 30.43 -7.40
C TYR A 144 0.76 29.50 -7.49
N LEU A 145 1.20 29.19 -8.71
CA LEU A 145 2.37 28.37 -8.98
C LEU A 145 3.42 29.18 -9.70
N LYS A 146 4.68 29.05 -9.28
CA LYS A 146 5.81 29.61 -10.01
C LYS A 146 6.22 28.62 -11.10
N LEU A 147 5.92 28.94 -12.36
CA LEU A 147 6.12 28.07 -13.51
C LEU A 147 7.12 28.69 -14.50
N TYR A 148 7.77 27.82 -15.27
CA TYR A 148 8.68 28.20 -16.35
C TYR A 148 7.89 28.41 -17.64
N ASP A 149 7.97 29.61 -18.22
CA ASP A 149 7.24 30.00 -19.44
C ASP A 149 8.01 29.80 -20.76
N GLY A 150 9.19 29.17 -20.66
CA GLY A 150 10.14 28.99 -21.77
C GLY A 150 11.33 29.95 -21.71
N HIS A 151 11.22 31.07 -20.98
CA HIS A 151 12.25 32.09 -20.83
C HIS A 151 12.58 32.42 -19.38
N ASP A 152 11.56 32.50 -18.52
CA ASP A 152 11.73 32.86 -17.11
C ASP A 152 10.73 32.15 -16.19
N TRP A 153 10.94 32.28 -14.88
CA TRP A 153 10.10 31.72 -13.84
C TRP A 153 9.14 32.78 -13.31
N ARG A 154 7.83 32.62 -13.61
CA ARG A 154 6.77 33.57 -13.25
C ARG A 154 5.67 32.94 -12.44
N TRP A 155 4.94 33.75 -11.69
CA TRP A 155 3.77 33.33 -10.95
C TRP A 155 2.54 33.28 -11.86
N PHE A 156 1.86 32.13 -11.85
CA PHE A 156 0.61 31.92 -12.58
C PHE A 156 -0.48 31.51 -11.59
N ARG A 157 -1.65 32.13 -11.72
CA ARG A 157 -2.85 31.70 -11.02
C ARG A 157 -3.37 30.41 -11.66
N VAL A 158 -3.69 29.41 -10.85
CA VAL A 158 -4.26 28.15 -11.29
C VAL A 158 -5.60 27.92 -10.59
N CYS A 159 -6.63 27.54 -11.36
CA CYS A 159 -7.93 27.14 -10.80
C CYS A 159 -7.90 25.64 -10.48
N LEU A 160 -8.40 25.31 -9.31
CA LEU A 160 -8.45 23.96 -8.78
C LEU A 160 -9.85 23.37 -8.92
N SER A 161 -9.96 22.05 -8.87
CA SER A 161 -11.26 21.37 -8.89
C SER A 161 -12.03 21.67 -7.60
N HIS A 162 -13.23 22.22 -7.72
CA HIS A 162 -14.09 22.53 -6.57
C HIS A 162 -14.37 21.29 -5.71
N THR A 163 -14.76 20.20 -6.34
CA THR A 163 -15.06 18.93 -5.63
C THR A 163 -13.88 18.40 -4.84
N ASP A 164 -12.65 18.51 -5.39
CA ASP A 164 -11.44 18.08 -4.71
C ASP A 164 -11.08 19.01 -3.55
N MET A 165 -11.23 20.32 -3.73
CA MET A 165 -10.98 21.31 -2.67
C MET A 165 -12.00 21.17 -1.56
N GLU A 166 -13.27 20.93 -1.86
CA GLU A 166 -14.32 20.66 -0.87
C GLU A 166 -14.01 19.39 -0.06
N TYR A 167 -13.53 18.32 -0.74
CA TYR A 167 -13.07 17.11 -0.06
C TYR A 167 -11.90 17.40 0.90
N LEU A 168 -10.92 18.21 0.51
CA LEU A 168 -9.82 18.60 1.38
C LEU A 168 -10.29 19.40 2.59
N ARG A 169 -11.17 20.39 2.39
CA ARG A 169 -11.74 21.19 3.48
C ARG A 169 -12.49 20.31 4.49
N ARG A 170 -13.27 19.35 4.01
CA ARG A 170 -14.06 18.45 4.86
C ARG A 170 -13.20 17.47 5.67
N ASN A 171 -12.19 16.88 5.05
CA ASN A 171 -11.45 15.76 5.64
C ASN A 171 -10.11 16.18 6.27
N TRP A 172 -9.56 17.34 5.88
CA TRP A 172 -8.20 17.77 6.23
C TRP A 172 -8.12 19.18 6.80
N TYR A 173 -9.28 19.74 7.20
CA TYR A 173 -9.33 21.06 7.82
C TYR A 173 -8.44 21.13 9.06
N GLY A 174 -7.68 22.23 9.20
CA GLY A 174 -6.76 22.46 10.33
C GLY A 174 -5.50 21.59 10.34
N LYS A 175 -5.32 20.65 9.38
CA LYS A 175 -4.12 19.81 9.29
C LYS A 175 -3.09 20.42 8.34
N LYS A 176 -1.82 20.42 8.78
CA LYS A 176 -0.71 20.95 7.97
C LYS A 176 -0.42 20.03 6.79
N ALA A 177 -0.60 20.54 5.59
CA ALA A 177 -0.14 19.88 4.38
C ALA A 177 1.35 20.14 4.14
N SER A 178 2.07 19.14 3.62
CA SER A 178 3.40 19.33 3.06
C SER A 178 3.34 20.17 1.77
N ALA A 179 4.50 20.60 1.28
CA ALA A 179 4.60 21.25 -0.02
C ALA A 179 4.01 20.33 -1.12
N PRO A 180 3.10 20.84 -2.00
CA PRO A 180 2.47 20.00 -3.00
C PRO A 180 3.45 19.56 -4.08
N THR A 181 3.22 18.35 -4.61
CA THR A 181 3.93 17.82 -5.77
C THR A 181 3.06 17.96 -7.01
N LEU A 182 3.62 18.51 -8.09
CA LEU A 182 2.94 18.58 -9.37
C LEU A 182 2.97 17.20 -10.04
N GLU A 183 1.81 16.64 -10.31
CA GLU A 183 1.65 15.30 -10.91
C GLU A 183 0.91 15.41 -12.24
N LYS A 184 1.35 14.63 -13.25
CA LYS A 184 0.62 14.44 -14.51
C LYS A 184 0.03 13.04 -14.56
N ARG A 185 -1.29 12.96 -14.77
CA ARG A 185 -2.00 11.68 -14.99
C ARG A 185 -2.76 11.76 -16.31
N HIS A 186 -2.36 10.96 -17.28
CA HIS A 186 -2.90 11.04 -18.64
C HIS A 186 -2.76 12.46 -19.21
N HIS A 187 -3.87 13.14 -19.44
CA HIS A 187 -3.91 14.51 -19.99
C HIS A 187 -4.22 15.57 -18.94
N LYS A 188 -4.26 15.20 -17.65
CA LYS A 188 -4.61 16.08 -16.55
C LYS A 188 -3.43 16.30 -15.62
N TYR A 189 -3.41 17.48 -14.97
CA TYR A 189 -2.42 17.84 -13.97
C TYR A 189 -3.07 17.94 -12.60
N PHE A 190 -2.32 17.58 -11.57
CA PHE A 190 -2.77 17.55 -10.19
C PHE A 190 -1.71 18.16 -9.28
N LEU A 191 -2.14 18.88 -8.27
CA LEU A 191 -1.34 19.18 -7.08
C LEU A 191 -1.62 18.11 -6.03
N ARG A 192 -0.62 17.31 -5.69
CA ARG A 192 -0.73 16.30 -4.65
C ARG A 192 -0.25 16.87 -3.32
N PHE A 193 -1.17 17.00 -2.39
CA PHE A 193 -0.90 17.37 -1.01
C PHE A 193 -0.73 16.10 -0.17
N SER A 194 0.26 16.11 0.72
CA SER A 194 0.48 15.04 1.69
C SER A 194 0.30 15.59 3.11
N TYR A 195 -0.41 14.84 3.93
CA TYR A 195 -0.73 15.16 5.31
C TYR A 195 -0.12 14.10 6.20
N THR A 196 0.67 14.53 7.19
CA THR A 196 1.25 13.64 8.19
C THR A 196 0.43 13.75 9.48
N GLU A 197 0.02 12.60 9.99
CA GLU A 197 -0.73 12.50 11.25
C GLU A 197 0.04 11.62 12.23
N GLU A 198 0.11 12.03 13.49
CA GLU A 198 0.58 11.15 14.57
C GLU A 198 -0.61 10.40 15.14
N VAL A 199 -0.53 9.09 15.13
CA VAL A 199 -1.60 8.21 15.62
C VAL A 199 -1.05 7.31 16.72
N ALA A 200 -1.74 7.27 17.83
CA ALA A 200 -1.50 6.27 18.87
C ALA A 200 -2.20 4.96 18.45
N LEU A 201 -1.43 3.89 18.29
CA LEU A 201 -2.00 2.57 18.08
C LEU A 201 -2.43 1.97 19.43
N THR A 202 -3.50 1.19 19.41
CA THR A 202 -4.00 0.50 20.61
C THR A 202 -2.91 -0.33 21.28
N GLN A 203 -2.91 -0.30 22.61
CA GLN A 203 -2.00 -1.07 23.47
C GLN A 203 -2.77 -2.02 24.40
N THR A 204 -4.03 -2.30 24.07
CA THR A 204 -4.89 -3.21 24.82
C THR A 204 -4.18 -4.55 25.09
N PRO A 205 -4.15 -5.04 26.34
CA PRO A 205 -3.60 -6.35 26.70
C PRO A 205 -4.27 -7.47 25.89
N VAL A 206 -3.51 -8.48 25.48
CA VAL A 206 -3.98 -9.55 24.57
C VAL A 206 -5.27 -10.21 25.06
N ARG A 207 -5.41 -10.41 26.38
CA ARG A 207 -6.59 -11.05 26.98
C ARG A 207 -7.88 -10.24 26.83
N GLU A 208 -7.76 -8.91 26.67
CA GLU A 208 -8.87 -7.96 26.57
C GLU A 208 -9.14 -7.53 25.12
N GLN A 209 -8.24 -7.90 24.19
CA GLN A 209 -8.34 -7.49 22.79
C GLN A 209 -9.58 -8.06 22.10
N ILE A 210 -10.18 -7.22 21.31
CA ILE A 210 -11.13 -7.61 20.25
C ILE A 210 -10.39 -7.58 18.92
N ILE A 211 -10.46 -8.64 18.15
CA ILE A 211 -9.84 -8.68 16.83
C ILE A 211 -10.88 -8.84 15.72
N CYS A 212 -10.53 -8.35 14.53
CA CYS A 212 -11.21 -8.66 13.30
C CYS A 212 -10.33 -9.58 12.45
N SER A 213 -10.61 -10.87 12.42
CA SER A 213 -9.93 -11.83 11.55
C SER A 213 -10.56 -11.87 10.19
N VAL A 214 -9.74 -11.83 9.12
CA VAL A 214 -10.17 -11.63 7.75
C VAL A 214 -9.59 -12.69 6.82
N ASP A 215 -10.46 -13.47 6.22
CA ASP A 215 -10.14 -14.31 5.07
C ASP A 215 -10.45 -13.56 3.76
N LEU A 216 -9.43 -13.39 2.90
CA LEU A 216 -9.57 -12.74 1.58
C LEU A 216 -9.75 -13.80 0.50
N GLY A 217 -10.89 -13.79 -0.17
CA GLY A 217 -11.24 -14.74 -1.21
C GLY A 217 -11.31 -14.15 -2.63
N ILE A 218 -11.52 -15.03 -3.60
CA ILE A 218 -11.78 -14.66 -4.99
C ILE A 218 -13.29 -14.66 -5.27
N ASN A 219 -14.03 -15.56 -4.65
CA ASN A 219 -15.48 -15.67 -4.82
C ASN A 219 -16.19 -14.69 -3.90
N THR A 220 -15.98 -14.78 -2.60
CA THR A 220 -16.33 -13.74 -1.62
C THR A 220 -15.10 -12.86 -1.41
N ASP A 221 -15.24 -11.54 -1.51
CA ASP A 221 -14.07 -10.63 -1.48
C ASP A 221 -13.35 -10.64 -0.12
N ALA A 222 -14.12 -10.68 0.98
CA ALA A 222 -13.60 -10.87 2.33
C ALA A 222 -14.67 -11.46 3.26
N VAL A 223 -14.25 -12.34 4.17
CA VAL A 223 -15.07 -12.81 5.30
C VAL A 223 -14.42 -12.36 6.59
N CYS A 224 -15.14 -11.56 7.36
CA CYS A 224 -14.65 -10.97 8.60
C CYS A 224 -15.33 -11.63 9.81
N THR A 225 -14.54 -11.91 10.84
CA THR A 225 -15.04 -12.41 12.15
C THR A 225 -14.49 -11.53 13.25
N ILE A 226 -15.38 -11.03 14.11
CA ILE A 226 -15.00 -10.32 15.34
C ILE A 226 -14.91 -11.33 16.47
N MET A 227 -13.77 -11.38 17.16
CA MET A 227 -13.46 -12.42 18.14
C MET A 227 -12.70 -11.87 19.35
N ARG A 228 -12.98 -12.41 20.53
CA ARG A 228 -12.23 -12.19 21.78
C ARG A 228 -11.17 -13.28 22.01
N ALA A 229 -10.30 -13.04 22.99
CA ALA A 229 -9.19 -13.93 23.31
C ALA A 229 -9.64 -15.31 23.81
N ASP A 230 -10.80 -15.42 24.42
CA ASP A 230 -11.43 -16.67 24.84
C ASP A 230 -12.07 -17.48 23.69
N GLY A 231 -12.01 -16.94 22.46
CA GLY A 231 -12.66 -17.51 21.28
C GLY A 231 -14.13 -17.11 21.11
N THR A 232 -14.69 -16.24 21.96
CA THR A 232 -16.07 -15.75 21.77
C THR A 232 -16.18 -14.96 20.48
N VAL A 233 -17.07 -15.36 19.59
CA VAL A 233 -17.35 -14.70 18.32
C VAL A 233 -18.48 -13.69 18.53
N LEU A 234 -18.15 -12.40 18.40
CA LEU A 234 -19.08 -11.29 18.60
C LEU A 234 -19.84 -10.91 17.31
N GLY A 235 -19.25 -11.13 16.16
CA GLY A 235 -19.87 -10.75 14.89
C GLY A 235 -19.22 -11.40 13.69
N ARG A 236 -19.94 -11.39 12.55
CA ARG A 236 -19.49 -11.94 11.26
C ARG A 236 -19.99 -11.04 10.15
N LYS A 237 -19.18 -10.83 9.11
CA LYS A 237 -19.59 -10.07 7.93
C LYS A 237 -18.99 -10.67 6.67
N PHE A 238 -19.85 -10.91 5.69
CA PHE A 238 -19.46 -11.26 4.34
C PHE A 238 -19.41 -9.97 3.53
N ILE A 239 -18.28 -9.64 2.98
CA ILE A 239 -18.07 -8.47 2.14
C ILE A 239 -17.91 -8.96 0.72
N ASP A 240 -18.80 -8.49 -0.16
CA ASP A 240 -18.80 -8.84 -1.58
C ASP A 240 -19.31 -7.68 -2.42
N PHE A 241 -18.64 -7.48 -3.58
CA PHE A 241 -18.99 -6.43 -4.54
C PHE A 241 -19.33 -7.06 -5.90
N PRO A 242 -20.48 -7.74 -6.03
CA PRO A 242 -20.84 -8.51 -7.23
C PRO A 242 -20.93 -7.62 -8.47
N SER A 243 -21.48 -6.41 -8.37
CA SER A 243 -21.60 -5.48 -9.50
C SER A 243 -20.24 -5.10 -10.11
N GLU A 244 -19.25 -4.84 -9.26
CA GLU A 244 -17.88 -4.51 -9.67
C GLU A 244 -17.18 -5.73 -10.30
N LYS A 245 -17.38 -6.91 -9.72
CA LYS A 245 -16.84 -8.17 -10.27
C LYS A 245 -17.47 -8.49 -11.63
N ASP A 246 -18.76 -8.33 -11.79
CA ASP A 246 -19.46 -8.52 -13.08
C ASP A 246 -18.99 -7.52 -14.14
N ARG A 247 -18.79 -6.25 -13.73
CA ARG A 247 -18.23 -5.22 -14.61
C ARG A 247 -16.83 -5.59 -15.05
N MET A 248 -15.99 -6.08 -14.14
CA MET A 248 -14.65 -6.55 -14.44
C MET A 248 -14.67 -7.76 -15.38
N TYR A 249 -15.52 -8.75 -15.11
CA TYR A 249 -15.69 -9.93 -15.94
C TYR A 249 -16.10 -9.58 -17.38
N ARG A 250 -17.11 -8.70 -17.53
CA ARG A 250 -17.55 -8.20 -18.86
C ARG A 250 -16.43 -7.46 -19.59
N THR A 251 -15.65 -6.64 -18.86
CA THR A 251 -14.51 -5.92 -19.44
C THR A 251 -13.43 -6.87 -19.92
N LEU A 252 -13.10 -7.90 -19.14
CA LEU A 252 -12.14 -8.95 -19.55
C LEU A 252 -12.62 -9.75 -20.77
N GLY A 253 -13.92 -10.03 -20.85
CA GLY A 253 -14.53 -10.66 -22.02
C GLY A 253 -14.36 -9.82 -23.31
N ARG A 254 -14.57 -8.50 -23.21
CA ARG A 254 -14.34 -7.54 -24.31
C ARG A 254 -12.85 -7.48 -24.71
N ILE A 255 -11.93 -7.52 -23.74
CA ILE A 255 -10.48 -7.56 -24.03
C ILE A 255 -10.11 -8.83 -24.79
N ARG A 256 -10.58 -9.99 -24.33
CA ARG A 256 -10.31 -11.27 -25.00
C ARG A 256 -10.81 -11.30 -26.46
N ARG A 257 -12.00 -10.74 -26.71
CA ARG A 257 -12.55 -10.62 -28.07
C ARG A 257 -11.66 -9.71 -28.91
N PHE A 258 -11.36 -8.52 -28.41
CA PHE A 258 -10.53 -7.54 -29.10
C PHE A 258 -9.12 -8.08 -29.42
N GLN A 259 -8.50 -8.82 -28.49
CA GLN A 259 -7.18 -9.42 -28.69
C GLN A 259 -7.19 -10.52 -29.77
N ARG A 260 -8.31 -11.25 -29.91
CA ARG A 260 -8.48 -12.22 -31.00
C ARG A 260 -8.62 -11.56 -32.35
N GLU A 261 -9.28 -10.43 -32.42
CA GLU A 261 -9.56 -9.69 -33.66
C GLU A 261 -8.37 -8.83 -34.11
N HIS A 262 -7.61 -8.22 -33.18
CA HIS A 262 -6.62 -7.18 -33.48
C HIS A 262 -5.23 -7.47 -32.91
N GLY A 263 -5.01 -8.62 -32.27
CA GLY A 263 -3.77 -8.94 -31.59
C GLY A 263 -3.63 -8.31 -30.19
N SER A 264 -2.65 -8.81 -29.42
CA SER A 264 -2.50 -8.44 -28.01
C SER A 264 -1.89 -7.05 -27.78
N ALA A 265 -1.05 -6.56 -28.69
CA ALA A 265 -0.32 -5.30 -28.55
C ALA A 265 -1.24 -4.06 -28.48
N GLN A 266 -2.38 -4.09 -29.16
CA GLN A 266 -3.31 -2.94 -29.26
C GLN A 266 -4.28 -2.80 -28.07
N ALA A 267 -4.29 -3.73 -27.11
CA ALA A 267 -5.23 -3.74 -25.99
C ALA A 267 -4.81 -2.86 -24.79
N GLY A 268 -3.76 -2.04 -24.90
CA GLY A 268 -3.16 -1.29 -23.77
C GLY A 268 -4.14 -0.41 -22.98
N GLU A 269 -4.97 0.38 -23.67
CA GLU A 269 -5.96 1.26 -23.01
C GLU A 269 -7.05 0.46 -22.30
N ARG A 270 -7.51 -0.66 -22.89
CA ARG A 270 -8.52 -1.53 -22.29
C ARG A 270 -7.99 -2.19 -21.02
N TRP A 271 -6.72 -2.60 -21.02
CA TRP A 271 -6.02 -3.08 -19.82
C TRP A 271 -5.82 -1.99 -18.78
N ALA A 272 -5.53 -0.76 -19.19
CA ALA A 272 -5.45 0.39 -18.26
C ALA A 272 -6.78 0.63 -17.55
N TYR A 273 -7.90 0.55 -18.27
CA TYR A 273 -9.24 0.64 -17.68
C TYR A 273 -9.50 -0.49 -16.68
N THR A 274 -9.18 -1.74 -17.03
CA THR A 274 -9.35 -2.91 -16.14
C THR A 274 -8.52 -2.76 -14.86
N ARG A 275 -7.28 -2.27 -14.98
CA ARG A 275 -6.44 -1.98 -13.81
C ARG A 275 -7.08 -0.95 -12.88
N ARG A 276 -7.69 0.11 -13.42
CA ARG A 276 -8.41 1.12 -12.62
C ARG A 276 -9.60 0.52 -11.86
N LEU A 277 -10.42 -0.29 -12.54
CA LEU A 277 -11.52 -1.02 -11.90
C LEU A 277 -11.03 -1.92 -10.75
N ASN A 278 -9.94 -2.64 -10.98
CA ASN A 278 -9.37 -3.53 -9.98
C ASN A 278 -8.78 -2.77 -8.77
N ILE A 279 -8.17 -1.61 -8.99
CA ILE A 279 -7.72 -0.72 -7.92
C ILE A 279 -8.92 -0.20 -7.11
N GLU A 280 -9.99 0.18 -7.79
CA GLU A 280 -11.20 0.67 -7.12
C GLU A 280 -11.88 -0.41 -6.29
N LEU A 281 -11.99 -1.63 -6.81
CA LEU A 281 -12.48 -2.78 -6.05
C LEU A 281 -11.62 -3.04 -4.82
N SER A 282 -10.28 -3.02 -4.96
CA SER A 282 -9.36 -3.17 -3.82
C SER A 282 -9.57 -2.10 -2.73
N ARG A 283 -9.87 -0.85 -3.13
CA ARG A 283 -10.18 0.25 -2.20
C ARG A 283 -11.48 0.00 -1.45
N LYS A 284 -12.54 -0.43 -2.16
CA LYS A 284 -13.85 -0.72 -1.56
C LYS A 284 -13.77 -1.85 -0.54
N ILE A 285 -13.08 -2.96 -0.90
CA ILE A 285 -12.89 -4.08 0.02
C ILE A 285 -12.12 -3.63 1.27
N ALA A 286 -10.98 -2.95 1.09
CA ALA A 286 -10.16 -2.48 2.21
C ALA A 286 -10.93 -1.50 3.12
N GLY A 287 -11.74 -0.60 2.52
CA GLY A 287 -12.61 0.31 3.25
C GLY A 287 -13.66 -0.42 4.07
N ALA A 288 -14.36 -1.37 3.46
CA ALA A 288 -15.43 -2.14 4.13
C ALA A 288 -14.89 -3.01 5.28
N VAL A 289 -13.69 -3.59 5.12
CA VAL A 289 -13.01 -4.35 6.20
C VAL A 289 -12.63 -3.44 7.36
N ALA A 290 -11.94 -2.32 7.07
CA ALA A 290 -11.48 -1.39 8.10
C ALA A 290 -12.65 -0.71 8.84
N GLU A 291 -13.74 -0.41 8.14
CA GLU A 291 -14.96 0.16 8.73
C GLU A 291 -15.62 -0.84 9.66
N TYR A 292 -15.86 -2.07 9.20
CA TYR A 292 -16.47 -3.11 10.02
C TYR A 292 -15.65 -3.42 11.28
N ALA A 293 -14.33 -3.49 11.17
CA ALA A 293 -13.46 -3.68 12.32
C ALA A 293 -13.59 -2.52 13.33
N TRP A 294 -13.60 -1.29 12.83
CA TRP A 294 -13.72 -0.09 13.67
C TRP A 294 -15.09 0.04 14.36
N GLU A 295 -16.18 -0.20 13.62
CA GLU A 295 -17.55 -0.20 14.15
C GLU A 295 -17.74 -1.22 15.30
N ASN A 296 -16.97 -2.31 15.28
CA ASN A 296 -16.98 -3.35 16.31
C ASN A 296 -15.84 -3.23 17.31
N HIS A 297 -15.21 -2.06 17.42
CA HIS A 297 -14.16 -1.74 18.38
C HIS A 297 -12.96 -2.71 18.35
N ALA A 298 -12.60 -3.23 17.17
CA ALA A 298 -11.47 -4.12 17.04
C ALA A 298 -10.14 -3.39 17.29
N ASP A 299 -9.27 -3.97 18.11
CA ASP A 299 -7.92 -3.47 18.37
C ASP A 299 -6.96 -3.84 17.24
N VAL A 300 -7.18 -5.01 16.62
CA VAL A 300 -6.29 -5.58 15.61
C VAL A 300 -7.08 -6.19 14.47
N ILE A 301 -6.71 -5.89 13.24
CA ILE A 301 -7.17 -6.63 12.08
C ILE A 301 -6.12 -7.69 11.74
N VAL A 302 -6.56 -8.94 11.62
CA VAL A 302 -5.68 -10.10 11.40
C VAL A 302 -5.91 -10.65 10.00
N PHE A 303 -4.85 -10.69 9.20
CA PHE A 303 -4.84 -11.29 7.87
C PHE A 303 -3.94 -12.54 7.81
N GLU A 304 -4.08 -13.30 6.75
CA GLU A 304 -3.11 -14.30 6.37
C GLU A 304 -1.88 -13.66 5.70
N TYR A 305 -0.69 -14.21 5.98
CA TYR A 305 0.51 -13.92 5.22
C TYR A 305 0.50 -14.73 3.93
N LEU A 306 0.11 -14.08 2.83
CA LEU A 306 -0.08 -14.73 1.53
C LEU A 306 1.11 -14.42 0.61
N GLU A 307 2.16 -15.20 0.66
CA GLU A 307 3.18 -15.23 -0.39
C GLU A 307 2.79 -16.24 -1.47
N MET A 308 2.74 -15.76 -2.71
CA MET A 308 2.61 -16.64 -3.87
C MET A 308 3.97 -16.72 -4.56
N ASN A 309 4.80 -17.64 -4.08
CA ASN A 309 6.06 -17.99 -4.72
C ASN A 309 5.78 -19.10 -5.73
N GLY A 310 5.88 -18.79 -7.04
CA GLY A 310 5.72 -19.77 -8.09
C GLY A 310 4.94 -19.28 -9.31
N LYS A 311 5.10 -19.98 -10.43
CA LYS A 311 4.37 -19.72 -11.67
C LYS A 311 2.91 -20.11 -11.51
N ILE A 312 2.01 -19.14 -11.61
CA ILE A 312 0.56 -19.40 -11.63
C ILE A 312 0.20 -19.95 -13.01
N SER A 313 -0.36 -21.16 -13.05
CA SER A 313 -0.79 -21.82 -14.29
C SER A 313 -2.27 -22.24 -14.22
N GLY A 314 -2.84 -22.70 -15.34
CA GLY A 314 -4.19 -23.24 -15.42
C GLY A 314 -5.29 -22.19 -15.61
N SER A 315 -6.53 -22.65 -15.64
CA SER A 315 -7.74 -21.86 -15.97
C SER A 315 -8.00 -20.69 -15.00
N LYS A 316 -7.53 -20.78 -13.77
CA LYS A 316 -7.69 -19.73 -12.75
C LYS A 316 -6.56 -18.68 -12.76
N ARG A 317 -5.53 -18.83 -13.63
CA ARG A 317 -4.35 -17.95 -13.70
C ARG A 317 -4.74 -16.46 -13.75
N GLN A 318 -5.65 -16.09 -14.65
CA GLN A 318 -6.06 -14.70 -14.81
C GLN A 318 -6.75 -14.14 -13.57
N LYS A 319 -7.65 -14.91 -12.92
CA LYS A 319 -8.32 -14.48 -11.68
C LYS A 319 -7.31 -14.28 -10.56
N LEU A 320 -6.34 -15.19 -10.41
CA LEU A 320 -5.30 -15.10 -9.38
C LEU A 320 -4.33 -13.94 -9.63
N GLN A 321 -3.97 -13.66 -10.88
CA GLN A 321 -3.13 -12.50 -11.22
C GLN A 321 -3.83 -11.16 -10.98
N LEU A 322 -5.14 -11.11 -11.17
CA LEU A 322 -5.94 -9.92 -10.89
C LEU A 322 -6.28 -9.76 -9.41
N TRP A 323 -6.17 -10.81 -8.62
CA TRP A 323 -6.45 -10.76 -7.20
C TRP A 323 -5.38 -9.98 -6.43
N ARG A 324 -5.70 -8.75 -6.10
CA ARG A 324 -4.78 -7.78 -5.48
C ARG A 324 -4.73 -7.89 -3.95
N LYS A 325 -4.61 -9.08 -3.42
CA LYS A 325 -4.62 -9.35 -1.97
C LYS A 325 -3.66 -8.46 -1.15
N ARG A 326 -2.42 -8.28 -1.63
CA ARG A 326 -1.43 -7.41 -0.95
C ARG A 326 -1.81 -5.94 -1.00
N ASP A 327 -2.41 -5.48 -2.09
CA ASP A 327 -2.90 -4.09 -2.22
C ASP A 327 -4.09 -3.84 -1.28
N ILE A 328 -5.01 -4.81 -1.16
CA ILE A 328 -6.13 -4.77 -0.20
C ILE A 328 -5.57 -4.68 1.23
N GLN A 329 -4.65 -5.57 1.61
CA GLN A 329 -4.04 -5.57 2.95
C GLN A 329 -3.32 -4.25 3.25
N LYS A 330 -2.49 -3.72 2.33
CA LYS A 330 -1.77 -2.45 2.51
C LYS A 330 -2.73 -1.26 2.67
N ARG A 331 -3.81 -1.22 1.89
CA ARG A 331 -4.83 -0.16 2.00
C ARG A 331 -5.61 -0.26 3.28
N CYS A 332 -5.98 -1.49 3.69
CA CYS A 332 -6.62 -1.74 4.96
C CYS A 332 -5.72 -1.34 6.13
N GLU A 333 -4.42 -1.68 6.08
CA GLU A 333 -3.42 -1.29 7.07
C GLU A 333 -3.35 0.23 7.26
N HIS A 334 -3.27 0.98 6.15
CA HIS A 334 -3.26 2.43 6.21
C HIS A 334 -4.53 3.01 6.87
N GLN A 335 -5.71 2.46 6.53
CA GLN A 335 -6.97 2.91 7.12
C GLN A 335 -7.12 2.49 8.59
N ALA A 336 -6.70 1.27 8.92
CA ALA A 336 -6.69 0.75 10.29
C ALA A 336 -5.79 1.60 11.19
N HIS A 337 -4.56 1.89 10.76
CA HIS A 337 -3.62 2.72 11.51
C HIS A 337 -4.19 4.12 11.78
N ARG A 338 -4.81 4.76 10.78
CA ARG A 338 -5.46 6.07 10.99
C ARG A 338 -6.58 6.04 12.03
N LYS A 339 -7.20 4.90 12.24
CA LYS A 339 -8.24 4.67 13.27
C LYS A 339 -7.67 4.12 14.58
N GLY A 340 -6.33 4.05 14.73
CA GLY A 340 -5.66 3.54 15.92
C GLY A 340 -5.56 2.01 16.04
N MET A 341 -6.14 1.26 15.09
CA MET A 341 -6.06 -0.21 15.08
C MET A 341 -4.71 -0.70 14.59
N ARG A 342 -4.26 -1.85 15.07
CA ARG A 342 -3.06 -2.55 14.57
C ARG A 342 -3.41 -3.54 13.47
N ILE A 343 -2.39 -3.91 12.68
CA ILE A 343 -2.48 -5.02 11.72
C ILE A 343 -1.57 -6.15 12.17
N SER A 344 -2.05 -7.37 12.06
CA SER A 344 -1.25 -8.58 12.25
C SER A 344 -1.43 -9.53 11.07
N ARG A 345 -0.41 -10.35 10.85
CA ARG A 345 -0.45 -11.40 9.81
C ARG A 345 -0.05 -12.72 10.42
N ILE A 346 -0.78 -13.78 10.07
CA ILE A 346 -0.53 -15.15 10.52
C ILE A 346 -0.17 -16.04 9.35
N CYS A 347 0.40 -17.22 9.64
CA CYS A 347 0.70 -18.22 8.63
C CYS A 347 -0.59 -18.74 7.96
N ALA A 348 -0.63 -18.69 6.62
CA ALA A 348 -1.78 -19.11 5.82
C ALA A 348 -1.90 -20.64 5.63
N TRP A 349 -0.91 -21.41 6.09
CA TRP A 349 -0.87 -22.85 5.85
C TRP A 349 -2.09 -23.56 6.44
N ASN A 350 -2.89 -24.20 5.58
CA ASN A 350 -4.08 -24.99 5.95
C ASN A 350 -5.21 -24.26 6.69
N THR A 351 -5.25 -22.93 6.77
CA THR A 351 -6.35 -22.18 7.44
C THR A 351 -7.72 -22.51 6.84
N SER A 352 -7.82 -22.59 5.53
CA SER A 352 -9.04 -22.94 4.80
C SER A 352 -9.19 -24.44 4.49
N ARG A 353 -8.21 -25.24 4.87
CA ARG A 353 -8.23 -26.69 4.65
C ARG A 353 -8.67 -27.49 5.89
N LEU A 354 -8.49 -26.89 7.08
CA LEU A 354 -8.87 -27.48 8.35
C LEU A 354 -10.21 -26.95 8.83
N ALA A 355 -11.06 -27.85 9.31
CA ALA A 355 -12.32 -27.51 9.95
C ALA A 355 -12.05 -26.75 11.26
N TYR A 356 -12.83 -25.67 11.52
CA TYR A 356 -12.64 -24.86 12.72
C TYR A 356 -12.94 -25.62 14.02
N ASP A 357 -13.74 -26.71 13.97
CA ASP A 357 -14.13 -27.55 15.10
C ASP A 357 -13.10 -28.62 15.47
N GLY A 358 -11.95 -28.64 14.78
CA GLY A 358 -10.89 -29.63 15.04
C GLY A 358 -11.11 -30.99 14.40
N SER A 359 -12.20 -31.22 13.69
CA SER A 359 -12.56 -32.53 13.10
C SER A 359 -11.64 -32.97 11.95
N GLY A 360 -10.70 -32.13 11.50
CA GLY A 360 -9.71 -32.49 10.49
C GLY A 360 -9.88 -31.76 9.18
N ILE A 361 -9.53 -32.42 8.07
CA ILE A 361 -9.57 -31.80 6.72
C ILE A 361 -11.01 -31.69 6.23
N VAL A 362 -11.37 -30.50 5.69
CA VAL A 362 -12.68 -30.25 5.10
C VAL A 362 -12.79 -30.85 3.70
N LEU A 363 -13.93 -31.40 3.36
CA LEU A 363 -14.29 -31.85 2.02
C LEU A 363 -15.05 -30.70 1.31
N ARG A 364 -14.42 -30.06 0.31
CA ARG A 364 -15.04 -28.95 -0.43
C ARG A 364 -16.07 -29.49 -1.42
N ASP A 365 -17.22 -28.77 -1.51
CA ASP A 365 -18.21 -29.05 -2.52
C ASP A 365 -17.68 -28.61 -3.90
N TRP A 366 -17.74 -29.50 -4.90
CA TRP A 366 -17.25 -29.23 -6.24
C TRP A 366 -18.17 -28.29 -7.01
N ARG A 367 -19.47 -28.25 -6.68
CA ARG A 367 -20.46 -27.35 -7.29
C ARG A 367 -20.45 -25.97 -6.65
N ASN A 368 -20.28 -25.92 -5.35
CA ASN A 368 -20.21 -24.67 -4.58
C ASN A 368 -18.95 -24.62 -3.72
N HIS A 369 -17.89 -24.03 -4.26
CA HIS A 369 -16.59 -23.92 -3.59
C HIS A 369 -16.58 -23.14 -2.26
N SER A 370 -17.65 -22.39 -1.97
CA SER A 370 -17.82 -21.72 -0.67
C SER A 370 -18.36 -22.64 0.42
N LEU A 371 -18.84 -23.84 0.06
CA LEU A 371 -19.33 -24.84 1.00
C LEU A 371 -18.34 -25.99 1.18
N CYS A 372 -18.30 -26.52 2.40
CA CYS A 372 -17.55 -27.71 2.74
C CYS A 372 -18.34 -28.59 3.72
N ALA A 373 -18.01 -29.87 3.77
CA ALA A 373 -18.45 -30.81 4.78
C ALA A 373 -17.27 -31.14 5.71
N PHE A 374 -17.52 -31.12 7.01
CA PHE A 374 -16.59 -31.51 8.04
C PHE A 374 -16.67 -33.03 8.25
N GLN A 375 -15.68 -33.65 8.90
CA GLN A 375 -15.69 -35.06 9.21
C GLN A 375 -16.85 -35.45 10.14
N THR A 376 -17.35 -34.50 10.93
CA THR A 376 -18.56 -34.63 11.75
C THR A 376 -19.88 -34.66 10.94
N GLY A 377 -19.82 -34.57 9.61
CA GLY A 377 -20.99 -34.45 8.75
C GLY A 377 -21.57 -33.05 8.67
N LYS A 378 -21.07 -32.07 9.42
CA LYS A 378 -21.51 -30.68 9.41
C LYS A 378 -21.19 -30.00 8.07
N ARG A 379 -22.16 -29.35 7.44
CA ARG A 379 -21.95 -28.51 6.27
C ARG A 379 -21.78 -27.06 6.70
N TYR A 380 -20.73 -26.42 6.20
CA TYR A 380 -20.36 -25.07 6.63
C TYR A 380 -19.75 -24.24 5.50
N ASN A 381 -19.67 -22.90 5.68
CA ASN A 381 -18.97 -22.03 4.75
C ASN A 381 -17.45 -22.12 4.99
N CYS A 382 -16.69 -22.43 3.94
CA CYS A 382 -15.24 -22.59 3.99
C CYS A 382 -14.51 -21.33 4.45
N ASP A 383 -14.89 -20.17 3.90
CA ASP A 383 -14.21 -18.91 4.11
C ASP A 383 -14.49 -18.40 5.56
N LEU A 384 -15.71 -18.67 6.07
CA LEU A 384 -16.04 -18.37 7.46
C LEU A 384 -15.27 -19.29 8.43
N SER A 385 -15.14 -20.59 8.12
CA SER A 385 -14.29 -21.50 8.89
C SER A 385 -12.83 -21.04 8.90
N ALA A 386 -12.32 -20.58 7.75
CA ALA A 386 -10.98 -20.03 7.63
C ALA A 386 -10.80 -18.77 8.50
N SER A 387 -11.76 -17.85 8.50
CA SER A 387 -11.68 -16.63 9.31
C SER A 387 -11.59 -16.93 10.81
N TYR A 388 -12.27 -17.99 11.31
CA TYR A 388 -12.13 -18.45 12.70
C TYR A 388 -10.72 -18.97 13.00
N ASN A 389 -10.18 -19.79 12.11
CA ASN A 389 -8.84 -20.32 12.25
C ASN A 389 -7.77 -19.22 12.21
N ILE A 390 -7.98 -18.16 11.40
CA ILE A 390 -7.11 -16.99 11.34
C ILE A 390 -7.09 -16.28 12.70
N GLY A 391 -8.25 -16.02 13.29
CA GLY A 391 -8.37 -15.39 14.59
C GLY A 391 -7.75 -16.22 15.71
N ALA A 392 -8.04 -17.52 15.72
CA ALA A 392 -7.50 -18.44 16.69
C ALA A 392 -5.95 -18.49 16.68
N ARG A 393 -5.34 -18.57 15.50
CA ARG A 393 -3.87 -18.55 15.36
C ARG A 393 -3.23 -17.29 15.88
N TYR A 394 -3.89 -16.14 15.70
CA TYR A 394 -3.42 -14.89 16.27
C TYR A 394 -3.41 -14.98 17.79
N PHE A 395 -4.52 -15.33 18.41
CA PHE A 395 -4.61 -15.39 19.88
C PHE A 395 -3.70 -16.46 20.48
N ILE A 396 -3.66 -17.68 19.92
CA ILE A 396 -2.73 -18.72 20.37
C ILE A 396 -1.28 -18.21 20.36
N ARG A 397 -0.87 -17.53 19.28
CA ARG A 397 0.47 -16.97 19.18
C ARG A 397 0.73 -15.90 20.25
N GLU A 398 -0.18 -14.94 20.39
CA GLU A 398 0.02 -13.79 21.28
C GLU A 398 -0.15 -14.16 22.76
N LEU A 399 -1.01 -15.12 23.10
CA LEU A 399 -1.18 -15.61 24.47
C LEU A 399 0.03 -16.43 24.95
N LEU A 400 0.61 -17.27 24.08
CA LEU A 400 1.76 -18.09 24.43
C LEU A 400 3.10 -17.34 24.37
N LYS A 401 3.18 -16.23 23.63
CA LYS A 401 4.42 -15.49 23.41
C LYS A 401 5.05 -14.93 24.70
N PRO A 402 4.30 -14.30 25.62
CA PRO A 402 4.86 -13.69 26.83
C PRO A 402 5.15 -14.72 27.95
N LEU A 403 4.69 -15.98 27.81
CA LEU A 403 4.82 -16.97 28.87
C LEU A 403 6.26 -17.49 28.99
N PRO A 404 6.73 -17.77 30.25
CA PRO A 404 7.97 -18.48 30.47
C PRO A 404 7.96 -19.87 29.78
N ALA A 405 9.13 -20.37 29.43
CA ALA A 405 9.25 -21.66 28.71
C ALA A 405 8.59 -22.82 29.44
N THR A 406 8.68 -22.86 30.79
CA THR A 406 8.08 -23.87 31.65
C THR A 406 6.55 -23.86 31.58
N GLU A 407 5.92 -22.69 31.76
CA GLU A 407 4.46 -22.57 31.67
C GLU A 407 3.94 -22.88 30.26
N ARG A 408 4.64 -22.39 29.25
CA ARG A 408 4.31 -22.71 27.87
C ARG A 408 4.39 -24.18 27.57
N SER A 409 5.42 -24.89 28.06
CA SER A 409 5.56 -26.34 27.87
C SER A 409 4.44 -27.12 28.57
N LEU A 410 3.99 -26.66 29.75
CA LEU A 410 2.85 -27.27 30.44
C LEU A 410 1.54 -27.11 29.65
N LEU A 411 1.27 -25.92 29.10
CA LEU A 411 0.10 -25.69 28.26
C LEU A 411 0.17 -26.46 26.94
N GLU A 412 1.36 -26.55 26.32
CA GLU A 412 1.58 -27.32 25.10
C GLU A 412 1.47 -28.85 25.35
N ALA A 413 1.67 -29.32 26.57
CA ALA A 413 1.42 -30.70 26.95
C ALA A 413 -0.08 -31.00 27.13
N LYS A 414 -0.84 -30.03 27.68
CA LYS A 414 -2.29 -30.15 27.86
C LYS A 414 -3.06 -29.99 26.54
N VAL A 415 -2.63 -29.08 25.69
CA VAL A 415 -3.21 -28.81 24.35
C VAL A 415 -2.14 -29.02 23.28
N PRO A 416 -1.84 -30.27 22.88
CA PRO A 416 -0.70 -30.57 22.00
C PRO A 416 -0.77 -29.89 20.62
N ALA A 417 -1.97 -29.59 20.15
CA ALA A 417 -2.17 -28.90 18.87
C ALA A 417 -1.51 -27.52 18.81
N VAL A 418 -1.44 -26.78 19.93
CA VAL A 418 -0.87 -25.40 19.93
C VAL A 418 0.65 -25.38 19.77
N LYS A 419 1.33 -26.51 19.94
CA LYS A 419 2.76 -26.68 19.66
C LYS A 419 3.11 -26.43 18.20
N ARG A 420 2.20 -26.80 17.28
CA ARG A 420 2.33 -26.53 15.81
C ARG A 420 1.45 -25.37 15.39
N ARG A 421 1.87 -24.17 15.68
CA ARG A 421 1.10 -22.91 15.38
C ARG A 421 0.56 -22.79 13.94
N THR A 422 1.16 -23.48 12.98
CA THR A 422 0.75 -23.48 11.58
C THR A 422 -0.44 -24.40 11.27
N SER A 423 -0.83 -25.27 12.21
CA SER A 423 -1.96 -26.19 12.05
C SER A 423 -3.06 -26.03 13.10
N CYS A 424 -2.92 -25.05 14.01
CA CYS A 424 -3.96 -24.74 14.99
C CYS A 424 -5.25 -24.27 14.32
N VAL A 425 -6.36 -24.64 14.95
CA VAL A 425 -7.73 -24.26 14.56
C VAL A 425 -8.45 -23.56 15.71
N TYR A 426 -9.68 -23.14 15.48
CA TYR A 426 -10.47 -22.43 16.48
C TYR A 426 -10.79 -23.29 17.73
N ALA A 427 -11.03 -24.60 17.56
CA ALA A 427 -11.23 -25.51 18.69
C ALA A 427 -10.03 -25.49 19.65
N ASP A 428 -8.80 -25.45 19.10
CA ASP A 428 -7.58 -25.45 19.93
C ASP A 428 -7.45 -24.16 20.75
N LEU A 429 -7.94 -23.00 20.23
CA LEU A 429 -8.02 -21.76 20.99
C LEU A 429 -8.99 -21.89 22.16
N ARG A 430 -10.16 -22.52 21.95
CA ARG A 430 -11.17 -22.69 22.98
C ARG A 430 -10.63 -23.59 24.12
N GLU A 431 -9.94 -24.67 23.76
CA GLU A 431 -9.29 -25.56 24.71
C GLU A 431 -8.18 -24.85 25.50
N LEU A 432 -7.28 -24.13 24.79
CA LEU A 432 -6.21 -23.34 25.42
C LEU A 432 -6.79 -22.27 26.37
N SER A 433 -7.85 -21.59 25.96
CA SER A 433 -8.51 -20.56 26.78
C SER A 433 -9.14 -21.13 28.03
N SER A 434 -9.69 -22.35 27.98
CA SER A 434 -10.18 -23.08 29.14
C SER A 434 -9.05 -23.38 30.12
N GLU A 435 -7.95 -23.94 29.64
CA GLU A 435 -6.76 -24.26 30.45
C GLU A 435 -6.10 -23.00 31.06
N MET A 436 -6.18 -21.86 30.40
CA MET A 436 -5.67 -20.59 30.92
C MET A 436 -6.66 -19.86 31.82
N GLY A 437 -7.85 -20.38 32.09
CA GLY A 437 -8.90 -19.73 32.85
C GLY A 437 -9.44 -18.44 32.22
N LEU A 438 -9.40 -18.35 30.87
CA LEU A 438 -9.88 -17.18 30.14
C LEU A 438 -11.37 -17.21 29.79
N LEU A 439 -12.01 -18.39 29.92
CA LEU A 439 -13.44 -18.52 29.67
C LEU A 439 -14.19 -17.76 30.77
N MET A 440 -14.85 -16.70 30.37
CA MET A 440 -15.82 -16.05 31.24
C MET A 440 -16.97 -17.03 31.49
N ALA A 441 -17.37 -17.15 32.74
CA ALA A 441 -18.61 -17.86 33.06
C ALA A 441 -19.74 -17.27 32.19
N ALA A 442 -20.41 -18.14 31.45
CA ALA A 442 -21.49 -17.79 30.55
C ALA A 442 -22.69 -17.23 31.30
#